data_adb99d1a6ade17d3ac97b1d0527b5bcf
#
_entry.id   adb99d1a6ade17d3ac97b1d0527b5bcf
#
_cell.length_a   1.000
_cell.length_b   1.000
_cell.length_c   1.000
_cell.angle_alpha   90.00
_cell.angle_beta   90.00
_cell.angle_gamma   90.00
#
_symmetry.space_group_name_H-M   'P 1'
#
loop_
_entity.id
_entity.type
_entity.pdbx_description
1 polymer ?
#
loop_
_entity_poly.entity_id
_entity_poly.type
_entity_poly.pdbx_seq_one_letter_code
_entity_poly.pdbx_strand_id
1 'polypeptide(L)'
;FGNNSKILAKYWDAPLGVLAPGAYADVIVVNYWAPTPITSSNWYSHVLFGVSGGMVDSTMVGGKFLMRRGELLTVNEQEMAAKSREMARRVWERA
;
A
#
# COMPACT_ATOMS: atom_id res chain seq x y z
N PHE A 1 -12.55 8.06 -3.00
CA PHE A 1 -11.32 8.87 -2.92
C PHE A 1 -11.61 10.28 -2.39
N GLY A 2 -12.45 11.08 -3.06
CA GLY A 2 -12.68 12.48 -2.69
C GLY A 2 -13.25 12.68 -1.28
N ASN A 3 -14.14 11.82 -0.81
CA ASN A 3 -14.70 11.90 0.53
C ASN A 3 -13.66 11.59 1.62
N ASN A 4 -12.82 10.61 1.39
CA ASN A 4 -11.74 10.27 2.32
C ASN A 4 -10.73 11.41 2.44
N SER A 5 -10.35 12.04 1.33
CA SER A 5 -9.47 13.22 1.33
C SER A 5 -10.06 14.38 2.12
N LYS A 6 -11.37 14.64 2.01
CA LYS A 6 -12.07 15.67 2.80
C LYS A 6 -12.08 15.39 4.30
N ILE A 7 -12.22 14.13 4.69
CA ILE A 7 -12.17 13.72 6.11
C ILE A 7 -10.75 13.91 6.65
N LEU A 8 -9.75 13.46 5.90
CA LEU A 8 -8.35 13.55 6.29
C LEU A 8 -7.85 15.00 6.39
N ALA A 9 -8.37 15.91 5.56
CA ALA A 9 -8.05 17.33 5.60
C ALA A 9 -8.39 18.01 6.94
N LYS A 10 -9.19 17.39 7.79
CA LYS A 10 -9.48 17.89 9.15
C LYS A 10 -8.35 17.63 10.15
N TYR A 11 -7.43 16.71 9.83
CA TYR A 11 -6.40 16.24 10.75
C TYR A 11 -4.98 16.49 10.28
N TRP A 12 -4.78 16.79 8.99
CA TRP A 12 -3.47 17.02 8.38
C TRP A 12 -3.38 18.39 7.73
N ASP A 13 -2.19 18.99 7.78
CA ASP A 13 -1.92 20.35 7.31
C ASP A 13 -1.86 20.49 5.79
N ALA A 14 -1.67 19.39 5.07
CA ALA A 14 -1.59 19.37 3.62
C ALA A 14 -2.57 18.34 3.04
N PRO A 15 -2.94 18.46 1.75
CA PRO A 15 -3.81 17.50 1.09
C PRO A 15 -3.22 16.07 1.15
N LEU A 16 -4.09 15.10 1.41
CA LEU A 16 -3.78 13.68 1.47
C LEU A 16 -4.76 12.90 0.59
N GLY A 17 -4.27 11.87 -0.12
CA GLY A 17 -5.09 11.06 -1.01
C GLY A 17 -5.33 11.70 -2.38
N VAL A 18 -4.52 12.67 -2.76
CA VAL A 18 -4.52 13.31 -4.08
C VAL A 18 -3.09 13.39 -4.63
N LEU A 19 -2.95 13.29 -5.92
CA LEU A 19 -1.67 13.45 -6.61
C LEU A 19 -1.58 14.89 -7.15
N ALA A 20 -1.10 15.79 -6.31
CA ALA A 20 -1.02 17.21 -6.62
C ALA A 20 0.18 17.87 -5.94
N PRO A 21 0.75 18.96 -6.51
CA PRO A 21 1.79 19.74 -5.84
C PRO A 21 1.33 20.22 -4.46
N GLY A 22 2.17 20.12 -3.47
CA GLY A 22 1.88 20.48 -2.08
C GLY A 22 1.14 19.43 -1.26
N ALA A 23 0.67 18.33 -1.87
CA ALA A 23 0.10 17.19 -1.17
C ALA A 23 1.17 16.31 -0.52
N TYR A 24 0.77 15.54 0.49
CA TYR A 24 1.65 14.50 1.04
C TYR A 24 2.03 13.48 -0.04
N ALA A 25 3.31 13.12 -0.08
CA ALA A 25 3.84 12.15 -1.03
C ALA A 25 3.63 10.70 -0.53
N ASP A 26 2.36 10.33 -0.37
CA ASP A 26 1.91 8.97 -0.04
C ASP A 26 1.37 8.34 -1.31
N VAL A 27 2.15 7.44 -1.90
CA VAL A 27 1.89 6.89 -3.23
C VAL A 27 2.12 5.38 -3.22
N ILE A 28 1.27 4.65 -3.91
CA ILE A 28 1.50 3.25 -4.27
C ILE A 28 1.62 3.10 -5.78
N VAL A 29 2.49 2.20 -6.21
CA VAL A 29 2.57 1.75 -7.59
C VAL A 29 1.99 0.34 -7.65
N VAL A 30 1.01 0.15 -8.50
CA VAL A 30 0.27 -1.11 -8.61
C VAL A 30 0.56 -1.75 -9.95
N ASN A 31 1.02 -2.99 -9.93
CA ASN A 31 1.20 -3.81 -11.11
C ASN A 31 -0.11 -4.54 -11.43
N TYR A 32 -0.95 -3.87 -12.21
CA TYR A 32 -2.29 -4.36 -12.57
C TYR A 32 -2.45 -4.45 -14.09
N TRP A 33 -2.76 -5.64 -14.56
CA TRP A 33 -3.07 -5.92 -15.95
C TRP A 33 -4.58 -5.92 -16.14
N ALA A 34 -5.10 -4.81 -16.62
CA ALA A 34 -6.55 -4.65 -16.80
C ALA A 34 -7.06 -5.60 -17.91
N PRO A 35 -8.10 -6.39 -17.63
CA PRO A 35 -8.72 -7.27 -18.63
C PRO A 35 -9.48 -6.49 -19.72
N THR A 36 -9.83 -5.24 -19.44
CA THR A 36 -10.48 -4.31 -20.38
C THR A 36 -9.79 -2.96 -20.32
N PRO A 37 -9.89 -2.11 -21.36
CA PRO A 37 -9.32 -0.77 -21.32
C PRO A 37 -9.83 0.04 -20.13
N ILE A 38 -8.91 0.72 -19.43
CA ILE A 38 -9.27 1.62 -18.33
C ILE A 38 -9.65 2.98 -18.90
N THR A 39 -10.82 3.46 -18.50
CA THR A 39 -11.37 4.76 -18.90
C THR A 39 -11.76 5.58 -17.67
N SER A 40 -12.03 6.86 -17.85
CA SER A 40 -12.53 7.73 -16.77
C SER A 40 -13.86 7.25 -16.17
N SER A 41 -14.64 6.48 -16.93
CA SER A 41 -15.94 5.96 -16.47
C SER A 41 -15.86 4.64 -15.72
N ASN A 42 -14.80 3.84 -15.91
CA ASN A 42 -14.71 2.49 -15.33
C ASN A 42 -13.51 2.27 -14.39
N TRP A 43 -12.62 3.24 -14.22
CA TRP A 43 -11.41 3.03 -13.43
C TRP A 43 -11.70 2.72 -11.95
N TYR A 44 -12.77 3.29 -11.38
CA TYR A 44 -13.19 2.94 -10.01
C TYR A 44 -13.55 1.47 -9.86
N SER A 45 -14.21 0.90 -10.89
CA SER A 45 -14.55 -0.53 -10.89
C SER A 45 -13.29 -1.40 -10.97
N HIS A 46 -12.30 -1.01 -11.76
CA HIS A 46 -11.01 -1.68 -11.78
C HIS A 46 -10.31 -1.64 -10.41
N VAL A 47 -10.30 -0.50 -9.75
CA VAL A 47 -9.71 -0.37 -8.41
C VAL A 47 -10.47 -1.21 -7.39
N LEU A 48 -11.81 -1.17 -7.42
CA LEU A 48 -12.64 -1.84 -6.43
C LEU A 48 -12.65 -3.37 -6.58
N PHE A 49 -12.70 -3.87 -7.80
CA PHE A 49 -12.90 -5.30 -8.09
C PHE A 49 -11.66 -6.01 -8.66
N GLY A 50 -10.75 -5.28 -9.28
CA GLY A 50 -9.61 -5.86 -9.97
C GLY A 50 -8.30 -5.80 -9.19
N VAL A 51 -8.07 -4.71 -8.47
CA VAL A 51 -6.81 -4.49 -7.74
C VAL A 51 -6.83 -5.19 -6.38
N SER A 52 -5.77 -5.90 -6.06
CA SER A 52 -5.56 -6.49 -4.73
C SER A 52 -4.22 -6.02 -4.13
N GLY A 53 -4.08 -6.14 -2.81
CA GLY A 53 -2.85 -5.75 -2.11
C GLY A 53 -1.59 -6.46 -2.61
N GLY A 54 -1.73 -7.69 -3.08
CA GLY A 54 -0.61 -8.46 -3.66
C GLY A 54 -0.06 -7.89 -4.98
N MET A 55 -0.80 -6.99 -5.63
CA MET A 55 -0.37 -6.31 -6.87
C MET A 55 0.43 -5.03 -6.61
N VAL A 56 0.56 -4.59 -5.37
CA VAL A 56 1.35 -3.40 -5.02
C VAL A 56 2.83 -3.71 -5.19
N ASP A 57 3.45 -3.00 -6.12
CA ASP A 57 4.88 -3.13 -6.44
C ASP A 57 5.74 -2.26 -5.51
N SER A 58 5.33 -1.03 -5.30
CA SER A 58 6.08 -0.06 -4.52
C SER A 58 5.16 0.78 -3.65
N THR A 59 5.64 1.16 -2.48
CA THR A 59 4.93 2.00 -1.51
C THR A 59 5.83 3.12 -1.03
N MET A 60 5.33 4.34 -1.13
CA MET A 60 5.99 5.55 -0.63
C MET A 60 5.10 6.23 0.40
N VAL A 61 5.69 6.66 1.50
CA VAL A 61 5.01 7.45 2.54
C VAL A 61 5.88 8.65 2.89
N GLY A 62 5.30 9.83 2.86
CA GLY A 62 6.02 11.08 3.13
C GLY A 62 7.21 11.30 2.20
N GLY A 63 7.15 10.84 0.96
CA GLY A 63 8.24 10.92 -0.01
C GLY A 63 9.35 9.88 0.14
N LYS A 64 9.21 8.94 1.09
CA LYS A 64 10.18 7.88 1.35
C LYS A 64 9.65 6.52 0.94
N PHE A 65 10.42 5.77 0.17
CA PHE A 65 10.08 4.38 -0.16
C PHE A 65 10.17 3.48 1.07
N LEU A 66 9.08 2.76 1.36
CA LEU A 66 9.02 1.68 2.35
C LEU A 66 9.13 0.31 1.70
N MET A 67 8.63 0.19 0.49
CA MET A 67 8.75 -1.00 -0.35
C MET A 67 9.04 -0.57 -1.79
N ARG A 68 9.93 -1.27 -2.46
CA ARG A 68 10.28 -0.99 -3.85
C ARG A 68 10.46 -2.31 -4.60
N ARG A 69 9.74 -2.47 -5.72
CA ARG A 69 9.74 -3.68 -6.53
C ARG A 69 9.47 -4.95 -5.71
N GLY A 70 8.49 -4.87 -4.79
CA GLY A 70 8.11 -5.97 -3.93
C GLY A 70 9.04 -6.24 -2.75
N GLU A 71 10.11 -5.49 -2.58
CA GLU A 71 11.08 -5.64 -1.48
C GLU A 71 10.88 -4.57 -0.42
N LEU A 72 10.68 -5.00 0.83
CA LEU A 72 10.61 -4.09 1.98
C LEU A 72 11.99 -3.52 2.30
N LEU A 73 12.06 -2.19 2.45
CA LEU A 73 13.33 -1.49 2.70
C LEU A 73 13.57 -1.21 4.19
N THR A 74 12.53 -1.28 5.02
CA THR A 74 12.58 -0.94 6.44
C THR A 74 12.79 -2.14 7.35
N VAL A 75 12.57 -3.36 6.85
CA VAL A 75 12.69 -4.61 7.60
C VAL A 75 13.34 -5.69 6.75
N ASN A 76 14.01 -6.63 7.41
CA ASN A 76 14.51 -7.84 6.79
C ASN A 76 13.42 -8.93 6.89
N GLU A 77 12.72 -9.19 5.79
CA GLU A 77 11.59 -10.14 5.77
C GLU A 77 12.01 -11.57 6.07
N GLN A 78 13.20 -11.99 5.63
CA GLN A 78 13.71 -13.34 5.89
C GLN A 78 14.00 -13.56 7.37
N GLU A 79 14.62 -12.57 8.01
CA GLU A 79 14.90 -12.61 9.45
C GLU A 79 13.60 -12.57 10.26
N MET A 80 12.65 -11.73 9.90
CA MET A 80 11.34 -11.66 10.54
C MET A 80 10.58 -12.98 10.41
N ALA A 81 10.56 -13.57 9.24
CA ALA A 81 9.91 -14.85 9.01
C ALA A 81 10.57 -15.99 9.83
N ALA A 82 11.90 -15.99 9.95
CA ALA A 82 12.62 -16.96 10.77
C ALA A 82 12.27 -16.81 12.26
N LYS A 83 12.29 -15.57 12.78
CA LYS A 83 11.88 -15.29 14.17
C LYS A 83 10.43 -15.66 14.44
N SER A 84 9.53 -15.33 13.51
CA SER A 84 8.12 -15.67 13.61
C SER A 84 7.90 -17.19 13.72
N ARG A 85 8.57 -17.97 12.87
CA ARG A 85 8.50 -19.44 12.94
C ARG A 85 9.05 -20.00 14.25
N GLU A 86 10.15 -19.44 14.75
CA GLU A 86 10.71 -19.84 16.05
C GLU A 86 9.73 -19.56 17.20
N MET A 87 9.14 -18.36 17.22
CA MET A 87 8.17 -17.98 18.25
C MET A 87 6.91 -18.83 18.18
N ALA A 88 6.40 -19.11 16.99
CA ALA A 88 5.25 -19.98 16.78
C ALA A 88 5.52 -21.39 17.34
N ARG A 89 6.69 -21.96 17.08
CA ARG A 89 7.09 -23.27 17.64
C ARG A 89 7.04 -23.24 19.15
N ARG A 90 7.62 -22.23 19.81
CA ARG A 90 7.60 -22.09 21.28
C ARG A 90 6.18 -22.00 21.85
N VAL A 91 5.28 -21.34 21.14
CA VAL A 91 3.87 -21.28 21.56
C VAL A 91 3.21 -22.65 21.47
N TRP A 92 3.42 -23.37 20.37
CA TRP A 92 2.84 -24.71 20.19
C TRP A 92 3.41 -25.75 21.18
N GLU A 93 4.67 -25.62 21.55
CA GLU A 93 5.30 -26.53 22.57
C GLU A 93 4.71 -26.34 23.98
N ARG A 94 4.05 -25.18 24.23
CA ARG A 94 3.39 -24.91 25.53
C ARG A 94 1.90 -25.32 25.57
N ALA A 95 1.35 -25.54 24.41
CA ALA A 95 -0.08 -25.84 24.29
C ALA A 95 -0.44 -27.29 24.69
#